data_321fde24603785a168ca31a06ee0b4d7
#
_entry.id   321fde24603785a168ca31a06ee0b4d7
#
_cell.length_a   1.000
_cell.length_b   1.000
_cell.length_c   1.000
_cell.angle_alpha   90.00
_cell.angle_beta   90.00
_cell.angle_gamma   90.00
#
_symmetry.space_group_name_H-M   'P 1'
#
loop_
_entity.id
_entity.type
_entity.pdbx_description
1 polymer ?
#
loop_
_entity_poly.entity_id
_entity_poly.type
_entity_poly.pdbx_seq_one_letter_code
_entity_poly.pdbx_strand_id
1 'polypeptide(L)'
;MQTRFKMSNSTKYIVRSATAKAIFLLALSALFSISFASEGLKLTALDYYVQEPDKHYKYSIHSTVEGDGYKTHIVEMTSQKWLTENEVNLPIWEHVMLITVPDNVLSDIGFLYITGGSKSNSMPTQAVESDIKRALESGTVVSTLHMVPNQPLEFIEDGISRTEDSIIAYTWDKFFRTGDEKW
;
A
#
# COMPACT_ATOMS: atom_id res chain seq x y z
N MET A 1 23.48 0.38 76.07
CA MET A 1 22.04 0.18 76.37
C MET A 1 21.29 0.08 75.03
N GLN A 2 21.10 -1.15 74.51
CA GLN A 2 20.46 -1.39 73.20
C GLN A 2 18.99 -1.69 73.43
N THR A 3 18.08 -0.81 73.02
CA THR A 3 16.65 -1.01 73.06
C THR A 3 16.23 -1.80 71.81
N ARG A 4 15.94 -3.10 72.00
CA ARG A 4 15.32 -3.95 70.99
C ARG A 4 13.82 -3.60 70.87
N PHE A 5 13.44 -3.01 69.72
CA PHE A 5 12.01 -2.82 69.40
C PHE A 5 11.38 -4.15 69.01
N LYS A 6 10.46 -4.66 69.82
CA LYS A 6 9.72 -5.91 69.61
C LYS A 6 8.48 -5.57 68.73
N MET A 7 8.52 -5.83 67.48
CA MET A 7 7.32 -5.67 66.62
C MET A 7 6.21 -6.63 67.01
N SER A 8 5.01 -6.13 67.18
CA SER A 8 3.82 -6.87 67.53
C SER A 8 3.49 -7.89 66.42
N ASN A 9 3.02 -9.08 66.82
CA ASN A 9 2.61 -10.14 65.87
C ASN A 9 1.51 -9.70 64.89
N SER A 10 0.68 -8.74 65.26
CA SER A 10 -0.38 -8.16 64.43
C SER A 10 0.17 -7.46 63.18
N THR A 11 1.30 -6.74 63.29
CA THR A 11 1.93 -6.03 62.16
C THR A 11 2.50 -7.00 61.12
N LYS A 12 2.94 -8.21 61.56
CA LYS A 12 3.47 -9.23 60.63
C LYS A 12 2.41 -9.84 59.73
N TYR A 13 1.17 -9.99 60.19
CA TYR A 13 0.05 -10.53 59.41
C TYR A 13 -0.46 -9.52 58.39
N ILE A 14 -0.50 -8.24 58.71
CA ILE A 14 -0.93 -7.17 57.79
C ILE A 14 0.06 -7.04 56.62
N VAL A 15 1.39 -7.06 56.89
CA VAL A 15 2.43 -6.97 55.83
C VAL A 15 2.38 -8.20 54.92
N ARG A 16 2.20 -9.40 55.43
CA ARG A 16 2.06 -10.63 54.62
C ARG A 16 0.80 -10.65 53.78
N SER A 17 -0.31 -10.11 54.27
CA SER A 17 -1.56 -10.02 53.51
C SER A 17 -1.45 -8.97 52.36
N ALA A 18 -0.79 -7.84 52.61
CA ALA A 18 -0.61 -6.79 51.58
C ALA A 18 0.32 -7.25 50.45
N THR A 19 1.43 -7.93 50.77
CA THR A 19 2.35 -8.47 49.75
C THR A 19 1.71 -9.61 48.96
N ALA A 20 0.95 -10.50 49.56
CA ALA A 20 0.23 -11.58 48.87
C ALA A 20 -0.83 -11.03 47.89
N LYS A 21 -1.57 -9.99 48.26
CA LYS A 21 -2.55 -9.33 47.41
C LYS A 21 -1.86 -8.56 46.25
N ALA A 22 -0.74 -7.91 46.51
CA ALA A 22 0.02 -7.22 45.47
C ALA A 22 0.61 -8.19 44.45
N ILE A 23 1.13 -9.34 44.85
CA ILE A 23 1.65 -10.38 43.97
C ILE A 23 0.50 -11.01 43.14
N PHE A 24 -0.67 -11.23 43.75
CA PHE A 24 -1.83 -11.77 43.03
C PHE A 24 -2.38 -10.79 41.97
N LEU A 25 -2.41 -9.48 42.26
CA LEU A 25 -2.80 -8.44 41.32
C LEU A 25 -1.79 -8.30 40.17
N LEU A 26 -0.49 -8.40 40.45
CA LEU A 26 0.56 -8.39 39.41
C LEU A 26 0.50 -9.65 38.52
N ALA A 27 0.24 -10.82 39.10
CA ALA A 27 0.06 -12.05 38.32
C ALA A 27 -1.20 -12.00 37.43
N LEU A 28 -2.30 -11.41 37.95
CA LEU A 28 -3.55 -11.26 37.18
C LEU A 28 -3.38 -10.25 36.03
N SER A 29 -2.62 -9.16 36.21
CA SER A 29 -2.31 -8.21 35.14
C SER A 29 -1.37 -8.81 34.07
N ALA A 30 -0.42 -9.67 34.46
CA ALA A 30 0.43 -10.39 33.52
C ALA A 30 -0.35 -11.42 32.68
N LEU A 31 -1.36 -12.08 33.27
CA LEU A 31 -2.25 -12.98 32.52
C LEU A 31 -3.17 -12.24 31.54
N PHE A 32 -3.57 -11.00 31.84
CA PHE A 32 -4.36 -10.16 30.93
C PHE A 32 -3.53 -9.62 29.78
N SER A 33 -2.22 -9.44 29.94
CA SER A 33 -1.31 -8.96 28.88
C SER A 33 -0.98 -10.03 27.83
N ILE A 34 -1.22 -11.31 28.12
CA ILE A 34 -0.95 -12.42 27.18
C ILE A 34 -2.12 -12.63 26.19
N SER A 35 -3.30 -12.05 26.47
CA SER A 35 -4.51 -12.25 25.65
C SER A 35 -4.59 -11.35 24.39
N PHE A 36 -3.64 -10.45 24.19
CA PHE A 36 -3.43 -9.73 22.93
C PHE A 36 -2.23 -10.28 22.16
N ALA A 37 -2.08 -11.59 22.10
CA ALA A 37 -1.37 -12.18 20.98
C ALA A 37 -2.20 -11.81 19.75
N SER A 38 -1.76 -10.83 18.98
CA SER A 38 -2.31 -10.56 17.66
C SER A 38 -2.27 -11.89 16.92
N GLU A 39 -3.42 -12.49 16.64
CA GLU A 39 -3.48 -13.44 15.53
C GLU A 39 -2.85 -12.69 14.37
N GLY A 40 -1.64 -13.07 13.99
CA GLY A 40 -0.95 -12.44 12.88
C GLY A 40 -1.92 -12.46 11.72
N LEU A 41 -2.18 -11.29 11.11
CA LEU A 41 -3.07 -11.17 9.96
C LEU A 41 -2.66 -12.28 8.98
N LYS A 42 -3.57 -13.22 8.73
CA LYS A 42 -3.31 -14.29 7.76
C LYS A 42 -3.19 -13.63 6.40
N LEU A 43 -2.03 -13.74 5.79
CA LEU A 43 -1.80 -13.19 4.46
C LEU A 43 -2.75 -13.83 3.45
N THR A 44 -3.28 -13.00 2.58
CA THR A 44 -4.14 -13.38 1.46
C THR A 44 -3.31 -13.60 0.19
N ALA A 45 -3.92 -14.14 -0.86
CA ALA A 45 -3.28 -14.25 -2.18
C ALA A 45 -2.78 -12.90 -2.70
N LEU A 46 -3.54 -11.83 -2.45
CA LEU A 46 -3.13 -10.47 -2.82
C LEU A 46 -1.87 -10.02 -2.07
N ASP A 47 -1.77 -10.32 -0.78
CA ASP A 47 -0.57 -9.96 -0.01
C ASP A 47 0.68 -10.66 -0.55
N TYR A 48 0.58 -11.94 -0.91
CA TYR A 48 1.67 -12.67 -1.54
C TYR A 48 2.02 -12.10 -2.91
N TYR A 49 1.02 -11.80 -3.73
CA TYR A 49 1.22 -11.20 -5.04
C TYR A 49 1.95 -9.86 -4.98
N VAL A 50 1.55 -8.98 -4.05
CA VAL A 50 2.16 -7.65 -3.89
C VAL A 50 3.59 -7.74 -3.32
N GLN A 51 3.88 -8.77 -2.51
CA GLN A 51 5.22 -8.98 -1.92
C GLN A 51 6.22 -9.61 -2.90
N GLU A 52 5.74 -10.29 -3.96
CA GLU A 52 6.61 -10.93 -4.94
C GLU A 52 7.25 -9.87 -5.86
N PRO A 53 8.58 -9.75 -5.89
CA PRO A 53 9.24 -8.78 -6.75
C PRO A 53 9.04 -9.10 -8.23
N ASP A 54 8.47 -8.17 -9.00
CA ASP A 54 8.36 -8.33 -10.44
C ASP A 54 9.66 -7.86 -11.12
N LYS A 55 10.36 -8.78 -11.79
CA LYS A 55 11.62 -8.50 -12.50
C LYS A 55 11.45 -7.60 -13.74
N HIS A 56 10.22 -7.37 -14.18
CA HIS A 56 9.92 -6.47 -15.29
C HIS A 56 9.72 -5.01 -14.81
N TYR A 57 9.57 -4.82 -13.48
CA TYR A 57 9.44 -3.49 -12.93
C TYR A 57 10.64 -2.61 -13.29
N LYS A 58 10.36 -1.49 -13.93
CA LYS A 58 11.36 -0.47 -14.27
C LYS A 58 10.66 0.86 -14.50
N TYR A 59 11.43 1.93 -14.40
CA TYR A 59 10.97 3.27 -14.78
C TYR A 59 12.12 4.12 -15.29
N SER A 60 11.78 5.16 -16.05
CA SER A 60 12.71 6.19 -16.49
C SER A 60 12.00 7.54 -16.56
N ILE A 61 12.72 8.61 -16.25
CA ILE A 61 12.21 9.96 -16.45
C ILE A 61 12.31 10.25 -17.94
N HIS A 62 11.14 10.40 -18.59
CA HIS A 62 11.05 10.79 -20.00
C HIS A 62 11.41 12.26 -20.18
N SER A 63 10.81 13.14 -19.36
CA SER A 63 11.08 14.58 -19.38
C SER A 63 10.72 15.22 -18.05
N THR A 64 11.18 16.46 -17.86
CA THR A 64 10.81 17.29 -16.73
C THR A 64 10.31 18.63 -17.22
N VAL A 65 9.15 19.05 -16.75
CA VAL A 65 8.57 20.36 -17.00
C VAL A 65 8.75 21.20 -15.75
N GLU A 66 9.37 22.36 -15.88
CA GLU A 66 9.56 23.31 -14.78
C GLU A 66 8.57 24.47 -14.92
N GLY A 67 8.01 24.91 -13.81
CA GLY A 67 7.14 26.07 -13.73
C GLY A 67 7.40 26.90 -12.46
N ASP A 68 6.61 27.93 -12.27
CA ASP A 68 6.76 28.80 -11.10
C ASP A 68 6.36 28.06 -9.82
N GLY A 69 7.34 27.77 -8.98
CA GLY A 69 7.17 27.08 -7.70
C GLY A 69 6.99 25.55 -7.78
N TYR A 70 7.20 24.91 -8.93
CA TYR A 70 7.06 23.46 -9.06
C TYR A 70 7.91 22.86 -10.18
N LYS A 71 8.09 21.52 -10.11
CA LYS A 71 8.57 20.66 -11.20
C LYS A 71 7.63 19.49 -11.40
N THR A 72 7.37 19.11 -12.65
CA THR A 72 6.64 17.88 -12.95
C THR A 72 7.55 16.94 -13.75
N HIS A 73 7.82 15.76 -13.19
CA HIS A 73 8.50 14.67 -13.88
C HIS A 73 7.47 13.83 -14.63
N ILE A 74 7.71 13.61 -15.91
CA ILE A 74 6.94 12.69 -16.75
C ILE A 74 7.74 11.40 -16.81
N VAL A 75 7.17 10.33 -16.27
CA VAL A 75 7.86 9.05 -16.05
C VAL A 75 7.19 7.98 -16.90
N GLU A 76 8.00 7.25 -17.67
CA GLU A 76 7.62 5.98 -18.27
C GLU A 76 7.87 4.86 -17.26
N MET A 77 6.88 4.00 -17.04
CA MET A 77 6.97 2.92 -16.07
C MET A 77 6.42 1.62 -16.65
N THR A 78 7.15 0.53 -16.47
CA THR A 78 6.61 -0.82 -16.56
C THR A 78 6.34 -1.28 -15.13
N SER A 79 5.07 -1.56 -14.80
CA SER A 79 4.71 -1.96 -13.42
C SER A 79 4.91 -3.44 -13.17
N GLN A 80 4.55 -4.28 -14.14
CA GLN A 80 4.53 -5.73 -13.96
C GLN A 80 4.40 -6.49 -15.28
N LYS A 81 4.66 -7.79 -15.22
CA LYS A 81 4.13 -8.76 -16.19
C LYS A 81 2.97 -9.53 -15.55
N TRP A 82 1.76 -9.30 -16.06
CA TRP A 82 0.56 -10.00 -15.59
C TRP A 82 0.10 -11.02 -16.63
N LEU A 83 -0.02 -12.28 -16.21
CA LEU A 83 -0.30 -13.42 -17.09
C LEU A 83 0.83 -13.70 -18.11
N THR A 84 0.53 -14.54 -19.09
CA THR A 84 1.44 -14.90 -20.17
C THR A 84 0.86 -14.54 -21.53
N GLU A 85 1.71 -14.56 -22.55
CA GLU A 85 1.33 -14.34 -23.95
C GLU A 85 0.35 -15.38 -24.48
N ASN A 86 0.21 -16.54 -23.79
CA ASN A 86 -0.81 -17.55 -24.11
C ASN A 86 -2.19 -17.24 -23.51
N GLU A 87 -2.27 -16.26 -22.63
CA GLU A 87 -3.48 -15.91 -21.89
C GLU A 87 -4.00 -14.52 -22.29
N VAL A 88 -3.10 -13.57 -22.55
CA VAL A 88 -3.44 -12.20 -22.88
C VAL A 88 -2.48 -11.62 -23.92
N ASN A 89 -2.98 -10.77 -24.80
CA ASN A 89 -2.16 -10.16 -25.86
C ASN A 89 -1.11 -9.14 -25.36
N LEU A 90 -1.33 -8.52 -24.22
CA LEU A 90 -0.46 -7.50 -23.62
C LEU A 90 -0.13 -7.81 -22.15
N PRO A 91 0.74 -8.80 -21.89
CA PRO A 91 1.05 -9.19 -20.51
C PRO A 91 1.95 -8.18 -19.78
N ILE A 92 2.73 -7.37 -20.48
CA ILE A 92 3.57 -6.32 -19.91
C ILE A 92 2.74 -5.05 -19.74
N TRP A 93 2.63 -4.59 -18.48
CA TRP A 93 1.86 -3.40 -18.15
C TRP A 93 2.75 -2.17 -18.12
N GLU A 94 2.45 -1.23 -18.99
CA GLU A 94 3.19 0.02 -19.17
C GLU A 94 2.27 1.20 -18.82
N HIS A 95 2.83 2.17 -18.13
CA HIS A 95 2.11 3.34 -17.65
C HIS A 95 2.90 4.61 -17.90
N VAL A 96 2.18 5.73 -17.87
CA VAL A 96 2.78 7.05 -17.71
C VAL A 96 2.40 7.58 -16.35
N MET A 97 3.39 8.08 -15.62
CA MET A 97 3.17 8.71 -14.32
C MET A 97 3.68 10.14 -14.34
N LEU A 98 2.82 11.08 -13.99
CA LEU A 98 3.22 12.46 -13.77
C LEU A 98 3.43 12.67 -12.27
N ILE A 99 4.58 13.23 -11.90
CA ILE A 99 4.94 13.49 -10.50
C ILE A 99 5.22 14.98 -10.37
N THR A 100 4.28 15.72 -9.79
CA THR A 100 4.39 17.16 -9.53
C THR A 100 4.91 17.40 -8.14
N VAL A 101 6.06 18.02 -8.05
CA VAL A 101 6.78 18.33 -6.81
C VAL A 101 6.82 19.85 -6.64
N PRO A 102 6.21 20.41 -5.57
CA PRO A 102 6.36 21.83 -5.27
C PRO A 102 7.76 22.13 -4.75
N ASP A 103 8.29 23.33 -5.01
CA ASP A 103 9.63 23.74 -4.54
C ASP A 103 9.72 23.71 -2.99
N ASN A 104 8.61 23.97 -2.32
CA ASN A 104 8.52 23.90 -0.86
C ASN A 104 7.64 22.73 -0.43
N VAL A 105 8.26 21.56 -0.21
CA VAL A 105 7.58 20.37 0.29
C VAL A 105 7.42 20.47 1.82
N LEU A 106 6.16 20.46 2.29
CA LEU A 106 5.78 20.61 3.70
C LEU A 106 5.41 19.28 4.38
N SER A 107 5.21 18.20 3.61
CA SER A 107 4.75 16.91 4.12
C SER A 107 5.47 15.77 3.43
N ASP A 108 5.73 14.69 4.16
CA ASP A 108 6.21 13.40 3.65
C ASP A 108 5.08 12.51 3.10
N ILE A 109 3.82 12.97 3.19
CA ILE A 109 2.64 12.30 2.62
C ILE A 109 2.30 12.99 1.29
N GLY A 110 2.23 12.20 0.21
CA GLY A 110 1.81 12.66 -1.11
C GLY A 110 0.42 12.17 -1.50
N PHE A 111 -0.10 12.71 -2.61
CA PHE A 111 -1.31 12.21 -3.26
C PHE A 111 -0.94 11.35 -4.46
N LEU A 112 -1.62 10.21 -4.61
CA LEU A 112 -1.60 9.39 -5.82
C LEU A 112 -3.01 9.30 -6.39
N TYR A 113 -3.16 9.81 -7.61
CA TYR A 113 -4.36 9.62 -8.42
C TYR A 113 -4.10 8.49 -9.41
N ILE A 114 -5.05 7.55 -9.49
CA ILE A 114 -5.01 6.45 -10.46
C ILE A 114 -6.10 6.71 -11.50
N THR A 115 -5.72 6.73 -12.76
CA THR A 115 -6.65 7.03 -13.85
C THR A 115 -6.56 6.01 -14.98
N GLY A 116 -7.63 5.91 -15.76
CA GLY A 116 -7.66 5.12 -16.98
C GLY A 116 -6.74 5.69 -18.07
N GLY A 117 -7.05 5.35 -19.29
CA GLY A 117 -6.31 5.72 -20.48
C GLY A 117 -6.07 4.52 -21.39
N SER A 118 -5.41 4.73 -22.50
CA SER A 118 -5.12 3.69 -23.49
C SER A 118 -3.68 3.77 -23.96
N LYS A 119 -3.11 2.65 -24.36
CA LYS A 119 -1.79 2.58 -25.01
C LYS A 119 -1.66 3.43 -26.28
N SER A 120 -2.79 3.79 -26.90
CA SER A 120 -2.82 4.69 -28.07
C SER A 120 -2.66 6.17 -27.68
N ASN A 121 -2.71 6.52 -26.40
CA ASN A 121 -2.55 7.89 -25.97
C ASN A 121 -1.09 8.34 -26.20
N SER A 122 -0.93 9.57 -26.68
CA SER A 122 0.41 10.18 -26.82
C SER A 122 1.00 10.47 -25.44
N MET A 123 2.33 10.44 -25.37
CA MET A 123 3.06 10.85 -24.18
C MET A 123 2.72 12.30 -23.82
N PRO A 124 2.36 12.61 -22.57
CA PRO A 124 2.19 13.98 -22.13
C PRO A 124 3.48 14.80 -22.31
N THR A 125 3.32 16.06 -22.67
CA THR A 125 4.43 17.00 -22.80
C THR A 125 4.34 18.18 -21.84
N GLN A 126 3.28 18.19 -21.01
CA GLN A 126 2.99 19.27 -20.08
C GLN A 126 2.51 18.72 -18.75
N ALA A 127 2.68 19.48 -17.69
CA ALA A 127 2.09 19.22 -16.39
C ALA A 127 0.57 19.45 -16.41
N VAL A 128 -0.16 18.74 -15.53
CA VAL A 128 -1.60 18.89 -15.39
C VAL A 128 -1.90 20.04 -14.42
N GLU A 129 -2.66 21.03 -14.87
CA GLU A 129 -2.96 22.24 -14.08
C GLU A 129 -3.58 21.93 -12.71
N SER A 130 -4.50 20.98 -12.64
CA SER A 130 -5.12 20.57 -11.36
C SER A 130 -4.11 19.96 -10.38
N ASP A 131 -3.08 19.27 -10.88
CA ASP A 131 -2.06 18.65 -10.04
C ASP A 131 -1.05 19.69 -9.57
N ILE A 132 -0.70 20.65 -10.42
CA ILE A 132 0.11 21.82 -10.05
C ILE A 132 -0.60 22.58 -8.91
N LYS A 133 -1.87 22.94 -9.11
CA LYS A 133 -2.64 23.66 -8.11
C LYS A 133 -2.67 22.93 -6.77
N ARG A 134 -2.98 21.61 -6.78
CA ARG A 134 -3.00 20.80 -5.55
C ARG A 134 -1.64 20.77 -4.87
N ALA A 135 -0.56 20.56 -5.64
CA ALA A 135 0.78 20.49 -5.10
C ALA A 135 1.20 21.81 -4.44
N LEU A 136 0.95 22.94 -5.09
CA LEU A 136 1.28 24.26 -4.55
C LEU A 136 0.44 24.64 -3.33
N GLU A 137 -0.87 24.35 -3.35
CA GLU A 137 -1.78 24.67 -2.23
C GLU A 137 -1.54 23.78 -1.01
N SER A 138 -1.21 22.52 -1.21
CA SER A 138 -0.99 21.57 -0.10
C SER A 138 0.45 21.48 0.40
N GLY A 139 1.42 21.93 -0.41
CA GLY A 139 2.84 21.72 -0.13
C GLY A 139 3.24 20.25 -0.14
N THR A 140 2.56 19.40 -0.92
CA THR A 140 2.85 17.97 -1.00
C THR A 140 3.10 17.53 -2.44
N VAL A 141 3.77 16.38 -2.60
CA VAL A 141 3.92 15.75 -3.91
C VAL A 141 2.57 15.23 -4.39
N VAL A 142 2.21 15.53 -5.64
CA VAL A 142 1.01 15.02 -6.30
C VAL A 142 1.42 14.18 -7.50
N SER A 143 0.97 12.94 -7.54
CA SER A 143 1.27 12.00 -8.61
C SER A 143 0.00 11.51 -9.27
N THR A 144 0.02 11.39 -10.60
CA THR A 144 -1.07 10.82 -11.39
C THR A 144 -0.54 9.67 -12.24
N LEU A 145 -1.04 8.45 -11.96
CA LEU A 145 -0.72 7.23 -12.68
C LEU A 145 -1.79 6.98 -13.73
N HIS A 146 -1.39 6.96 -15.01
CA HIS A 146 -2.26 6.74 -16.15
C HIS A 146 -2.23 5.29 -16.64
N MET A 147 -3.23 4.91 -17.44
CA MET A 147 -3.37 3.61 -18.09
C MET A 147 -3.54 2.45 -17.08
N VAL A 148 -4.41 2.63 -16.11
CA VAL A 148 -4.84 1.58 -15.18
C VAL A 148 -6.33 1.30 -15.39
N PRO A 149 -6.69 0.10 -15.85
CA PRO A 149 -5.85 -1.01 -16.31
C PRO A 149 -5.07 -0.70 -17.59
N ASN A 150 -4.11 -1.57 -17.95
CA ASN A 150 -3.34 -1.46 -19.18
C ASN A 150 -4.18 -1.98 -20.37
N GLN A 151 -4.87 -1.10 -21.05
CA GLN A 151 -5.97 -1.43 -21.97
C GLN A 151 -5.81 -0.83 -23.37
N PRO A 152 -6.55 -1.36 -24.39
CA PRO A 152 -7.42 -2.53 -24.32
C PRO A 152 -6.64 -3.84 -24.20
N LEU A 153 -7.23 -4.84 -23.53
CA LEU A 153 -6.70 -6.20 -23.45
C LEU A 153 -7.59 -7.17 -24.24
N GLU A 154 -6.95 -8.16 -24.88
CA GLU A 154 -7.61 -9.27 -25.55
C GLU A 154 -7.15 -10.56 -24.88
N PHE A 155 -8.09 -11.33 -24.33
CA PHE A 155 -7.81 -12.63 -23.78
C PHE A 155 -7.81 -13.66 -24.89
N ILE A 156 -6.73 -14.44 -24.99
CA ILE A 156 -6.49 -15.36 -26.11
C ILE A 156 -7.57 -16.43 -26.22
N GLU A 157 -8.20 -16.82 -25.10
CA GLU A 157 -9.24 -17.84 -25.07
C GLU A 157 -10.46 -17.50 -25.94
N ASP A 158 -10.86 -16.23 -26.00
CA ASP A 158 -12.06 -15.82 -26.74
C ASP A 158 -11.82 -14.72 -27.78
N GLY A 159 -10.63 -14.12 -27.80
CA GLY A 159 -10.24 -13.09 -28.78
C GLY A 159 -11.05 -11.79 -28.65
N ILE A 160 -11.71 -11.56 -27.49
CA ILE A 160 -12.54 -10.36 -27.30
C ILE A 160 -11.72 -9.26 -26.66
N SER A 161 -11.67 -8.10 -27.34
CA SER A 161 -11.04 -6.89 -26.81
C SER A 161 -11.88 -6.28 -25.68
N ARG A 162 -11.27 -5.98 -24.55
CA ARG A 162 -11.92 -5.48 -23.33
C ARG A 162 -11.21 -4.26 -22.78
N THR A 163 -11.99 -3.41 -22.12
CA THR A 163 -11.50 -2.23 -21.38
C THR A 163 -12.14 -2.19 -20.00
N GLU A 164 -11.46 -1.57 -19.05
CA GLU A 164 -11.97 -1.20 -17.70
C GLU A 164 -12.81 -2.30 -17.04
N ASP A 165 -14.08 -2.02 -16.74
CA ASP A 165 -14.98 -2.94 -16.02
C ASP A 165 -15.14 -4.29 -16.71
N SER A 166 -15.03 -4.34 -18.04
CA SER A 166 -15.12 -5.61 -18.77
C SER A 166 -13.89 -6.51 -18.58
N ILE A 167 -12.71 -5.92 -18.30
CA ILE A 167 -11.53 -6.67 -17.89
C ILE A 167 -11.74 -7.23 -16.48
N ILE A 168 -12.20 -6.39 -15.56
CA ILE A 168 -12.47 -6.78 -14.17
C ILE A 168 -13.52 -7.88 -14.11
N ALA A 169 -14.62 -7.72 -14.81
CA ALA A 169 -15.68 -8.72 -14.84
C ALA A 169 -15.20 -10.07 -15.39
N TYR A 170 -14.38 -10.06 -16.45
CA TYR A 170 -13.81 -11.28 -17.02
C TYR A 170 -12.86 -11.98 -16.04
N THR A 171 -11.99 -11.25 -15.37
CA THR A 171 -11.04 -11.84 -14.40
C THR A 171 -11.77 -12.41 -13.18
N TRP A 172 -12.79 -11.73 -12.68
CA TRP A 172 -13.63 -12.25 -11.60
C TRP A 172 -14.39 -13.53 -12.02
N ASP A 173 -14.97 -13.55 -13.21
CA ASP A 173 -15.62 -14.77 -13.73
C ASP A 173 -14.64 -15.94 -13.80
N LYS A 174 -13.42 -15.69 -14.28
CA LYS A 174 -12.34 -16.70 -14.32
C LYS A 174 -11.98 -17.19 -12.92
N PHE A 175 -11.73 -16.28 -11.98
CA PHE A 175 -11.41 -16.64 -10.60
C PHE A 175 -12.53 -17.48 -9.96
N PHE A 176 -13.79 -17.04 -10.07
CA PHE A 176 -14.93 -17.76 -9.47
C PHE A 176 -15.15 -19.15 -10.06
N ARG A 177 -14.85 -19.34 -11.34
CA ARG A 177 -15.00 -20.65 -12.00
C ARG A 177 -13.83 -21.59 -11.75
N THR A 178 -12.63 -21.07 -11.62
CA THR A 178 -11.41 -21.89 -11.59
C THR A 178 -10.77 -21.99 -10.21
N GLY A 179 -10.98 -20.98 -9.35
CA GLY A 179 -10.27 -20.84 -8.10
C GLY A 179 -8.77 -20.51 -8.28
N ASP A 180 -8.36 -20.14 -9.50
CA ASP A 180 -6.96 -19.82 -9.80
C ASP A 180 -6.66 -18.37 -9.46
N GLU A 181 -5.82 -18.17 -8.45
CA GLU A 181 -5.51 -16.86 -7.84
C GLU A 181 -4.70 -15.90 -8.74
N LYS A 182 -4.32 -16.33 -9.93
CA LYS A 182 -3.68 -15.45 -10.93
C LYS A 182 -4.66 -14.48 -11.61
N TRP A 183 -5.97 -14.76 -11.53
CA TRP A 183 -7.04 -13.94 -12.11
C TRP A 183 -7.52 -12.84 -11.18
#